data_82e52f713cdc7565d30206e090acae1c
#
_entry.id   82e52f713cdc7565d30206e090acae1c
#
_cell.length_a   1.000
_cell.length_b   1.000
_cell.length_c   1.000
_cell.angle_alpha   90.00
_cell.angle_beta   90.00
_cell.angle_gamma   90.00
#
_symmetry.space_group_name_H-M   'P 1'
#
loop_
_entity.id
_entity.type
_entity.pdbx_description
1 polymer ?
#
loop_
_entity_poly.entity_id
_entity_poly.type
_entity_poly.pdbx_seq_one_letter_code
_entity_poly.pdbx_strand_id
1 'polypeptide(L)'
;MSVSIKSEHEIELMRHAGHLLEQVHDELASHIKPGISTKELDRIGEDMIRSMGCIPNFKNYQGFPASFCISLNDEVVHGIPSRQKIIQEGDLVKIDAGLIYKGYHSDAARTYAVGEVSPEAKQLMEVTKQSFFEGIKFAKAGNHLNDVSKAIG
;
A
#
# COMPACT_ATOMS: atom_id res chain seq x y z
N MET A 1 -8.87 -13.79 -20.88
CA MET A 1 -7.87 -12.71 -20.67
C MET A 1 -6.58 -13.15 -21.34
N SER A 2 -5.98 -12.30 -22.17
CA SER A 2 -4.67 -12.60 -22.76
C SER A 2 -3.57 -12.16 -21.81
N VAL A 3 -2.56 -12.99 -21.63
CA VAL A 3 -1.32 -12.62 -20.93
C VAL A 3 -0.49 -11.74 -21.87
N SER A 4 -0.05 -10.58 -21.42
CA SER A 4 0.86 -9.71 -22.17
C SER A 4 2.25 -9.73 -21.54
N ILE A 5 3.27 -9.91 -22.38
CA ILE A 5 4.67 -9.81 -21.94
C ILE A 5 5.10 -8.36 -22.13
N LYS A 6 5.65 -7.77 -21.08
CA LYS A 6 6.12 -6.37 -21.09
C LYS A 6 7.48 -6.27 -21.74
N SER A 7 7.66 -5.23 -22.55
CA SER A 7 8.98 -4.84 -23.08
C SER A 7 9.86 -4.27 -21.97
N GLU A 8 11.17 -4.18 -22.21
CA GLU A 8 12.12 -3.57 -21.26
C GLU A 8 11.74 -2.13 -20.92
N HIS A 9 11.29 -1.34 -21.88
CA HIS A 9 10.83 0.02 -21.66
C HIS A 9 9.60 0.07 -20.74
N GLU A 10 8.63 -0.83 -20.94
CA GLU A 10 7.44 -0.92 -20.08
C GLU A 10 7.82 -1.35 -18.66
N ILE A 11 8.77 -2.27 -18.52
CA ILE A 11 9.30 -2.69 -17.20
C ILE A 11 9.94 -1.51 -16.48
N GLU A 12 10.71 -0.67 -17.17
CA GLU A 12 11.30 0.52 -16.57
C GLU A 12 10.24 1.54 -16.13
N LEU A 13 9.16 1.72 -16.88
CA LEU A 13 8.03 2.58 -16.46
C LEU A 13 7.34 2.00 -15.21
N MET A 14 7.12 0.69 -15.15
CA MET A 14 6.55 0.03 -13.96
C MET A 14 7.49 0.13 -12.75
N ARG A 15 8.79 -0.05 -12.94
CA ARG A 15 9.79 0.12 -11.88
C ARG A 15 9.78 1.54 -11.33
N HIS A 16 9.74 2.53 -12.22
CA HIS A 16 9.67 3.93 -11.82
C HIS A 16 8.37 4.23 -11.05
N ALA A 17 7.23 3.71 -11.51
CA ALA A 17 5.97 3.82 -10.79
C ALA A 17 6.06 3.22 -9.37
N GLY A 18 6.76 2.07 -9.22
CA GLY A 18 7.03 1.46 -7.93
C GLY A 18 7.84 2.36 -6.99
N HIS A 19 8.91 2.97 -7.48
CA HIS A 19 9.72 3.90 -6.68
C HIS A 19 8.96 5.17 -6.28
N LEU A 20 8.10 5.69 -7.16
CA LEU A 20 7.24 6.83 -6.80
C LEU A 20 6.24 6.45 -5.70
N LEU A 21 5.66 5.26 -5.77
CA LEU A 21 4.76 4.78 -4.74
C LEU A 21 5.45 4.53 -3.40
N GLU A 22 6.70 4.05 -3.42
CA GLU A 22 7.53 3.93 -2.22
C GLU A 22 7.71 5.28 -1.52
N GLN A 23 8.04 6.34 -2.27
CA GLN A 23 8.15 7.70 -1.73
C GLN A 23 6.83 8.19 -1.10
N VAL A 24 5.68 7.86 -1.70
CA VAL A 24 4.36 8.18 -1.12
C VAL A 24 4.16 7.49 0.23
N HIS A 25 4.53 6.21 0.32
CA HIS A 25 4.45 5.48 1.59
C HIS A 25 5.37 6.07 2.66
N ASP A 26 6.59 6.48 2.31
CA ASP A 26 7.55 7.08 3.24
C ASP A 26 7.07 8.44 3.73
N GLU A 27 6.50 9.27 2.84
CA GLU A 27 5.87 10.53 3.24
C GLU A 27 4.70 10.31 4.19
N LEU A 28 3.78 9.41 3.83
CA LEU A 28 2.64 9.09 4.70
C LEU A 28 3.09 8.57 6.06
N ALA A 29 4.11 7.70 6.10
CA ALA A 29 4.67 7.20 7.34
C ALA A 29 5.15 8.33 8.27
N SER A 30 5.76 9.38 7.72
CA SER A 30 6.23 10.54 8.47
C SER A 30 5.11 11.35 9.14
N HIS A 31 3.91 11.25 8.59
CA HIS A 31 2.72 11.96 9.09
C HIS A 31 1.85 11.15 10.05
N ILE A 32 2.08 9.82 10.15
CA ILE A 32 1.32 8.95 11.06
C ILE A 32 1.68 9.27 12.51
N LYS A 33 0.72 9.82 13.24
CA LYS A 33 0.85 10.15 14.67
C LYS A 33 -0.53 10.25 15.33
N PRO A 34 -0.62 10.11 16.64
CA PRO A 34 -1.87 10.36 17.34
C PRO A 34 -2.45 11.74 17.04
N GLY A 35 -3.76 11.80 16.83
CA GLY A 35 -4.49 13.05 16.56
C GLY A 35 -4.70 13.38 15.08
N ILE A 36 -3.99 12.75 14.14
CA ILE A 36 -4.27 12.92 12.71
C ILE A 36 -5.48 12.09 12.30
N SER A 37 -6.31 12.62 11.41
CA SER A 37 -7.41 11.85 10.82
C SER A 37 -6.95 11.04 9.61
N THR A 38 -7.59 9.90 9.35
CA THR A 38 -7.32 9.13 8.13
C THR A 38 -7.64 9.94 6.87
N LYS A 39 -8.59 10.90 6.94
CA LYS A 39 -8.89 11.81 5.81
C LYS A 39 -7.76 12.78 5.53
N GLU A 40 -7.06 13.24 6.54
CA GLU A 40 -5.91 14.13 6.35
C GLU A 40 -4.73 13.37 5.71
N LEU A 41 -4.47 12.12 6.13
CA LEU A 41 -3.48 11.28 5.46
C LEU A 41 -3.83 11.03 3.98
N ASP A 42 -5.10 10.73 3.67
CA ASP A 42 -5.58 10.58 2.30
C ASP A 42 -5.30 11.83 1.45
N ARG A 43 -5.54 13.03 2.02
CA ARG A 43 -5.27 14.30 1.34
C ARG A 43 -3.77 14.51 1.09
N ILE A 44 -2.92 14.29 2.10
CA ILE A 44 -1.46 14.42 1.97
C ILE A 44 -0.93 13.51 0.86
N GLY A 45 -1.31 12.24 0.88
CA GLY A 45 -0.87 11.29 -0.13
C GLY A 45 -1.40 11.61 -1.53
N GLU A 46 -2.66 12.05 -1.66
CA GLU A 46 -3.22 12.48 -2.96
C GLU A 46 -2.46 13.68 -3.51
N ASP A 47 -2.19 14.70 -2.68
CA ASP A 47 -1.44 15.88 -3.09
C ASP A 47 -0.04 15.51 -3.57
N MET A 48 0.63 14.59 -2.88
CA MET A 48 1.95 14.08 -3.27
C MET A 48 1.90 13.33 -4.61
N ILE A 49 0.99 12.37 -4.78
CA ILE A 49 0.84 11.62 -6.04
C ILE A 49 0.66 12.60 -7.21
N ARG A 50 -0.20 13.61 -7.05
CA ARG A 50 -0.46 14.61 -8.09
C ARG A 50 0.73 15.51 -8.36
N SER A 51 1.48 15.91 -7.34
CA SER A 51 2.69 16.74 -7.49
C SER A 51 3.78 16.04 -8.31
N MET A 52 3.82 14.71 -8.28
CA MET A 52 4.72 13.88 -9.09
C MET A 52 4.21 13.61 -10.52
N GLY A 53 3.10 14.25 -10.92
CA GLY A 53 2.49 14.04 -12.23
C GLY A 53 1.81 12.68 -12.40
N CYS A 54 1.49 12.01 -11.28
CA CYS A 54 0.82 10.72 -11.24
C CYS A 54 -0.69 10.87 -10.97
N ILE A 55 -1.43 9.79 -11.15
CA ILE A 55 -2.87 9.72 -10.91
C ILE A 55 -3.12 8.71 -9.77
N PRO A 56 -3.91 9.07 -8.72
CA PRO A 56 -4.34 8.10 -7.72
C PRO A 56 -5.15 6.97 -8.35
N ASN A 57 -4.79 5.72 -8.05
CA ASN A 57 -5.34 4.56 -8.72
C ASN A 57 -6.78 4.23 -8.27
N PHE A 58 -7.07 4.42 -6.97
CA PHE A 58 -8.33 3.96 -6.37
C PHE A 58 -9.47 4.98 -6.47
N LYS A 59 -9.14 6.27 -6.56
CA LYS A 59 -10.14 7.33 -6.56
C LYS A 59 -11.09 7.21 -7.75
N ASN A 60 -12.39 7.10 -7.45
CA ASN A 60 -13.48 6.86 -8.39
C ASN A 60 -13.50 5.47 -9.06
N TYR A 61 -12.56 4.58 -8.72
CA TYR A 61 -12.63 3.21 -9.19
C TYR A 61 -13.80 2.49 -8.53
N GLN A 62 -14.75 2.03 -9.33
CA GLN A 62 -16.01 1.41 -8.85
C GLN A 62 -16.73 2.19 -7.75
N GLY A 63 -16.63 3.53 -7.78
CA GLY A 63 -17.27 4.40 -6.80
C GLY A 63 -16.51 4.61 -5.49
N PHE A 64 -15.25 4.13 -5.37
CA PHE A 64 -14.45 4.37 -4.17
C PHE A 64 -14.13 5.87 -4.03
N PRO A 65 -14.41 6.50 -2.85
CA PRO A 65 -14.43 7.96 -2.73
C PRO A 65 -13.09 8.61 -2.38
N ALA A 66 -12.01 7.82 -2.23
CA ALA A 66 -10.73 8.28 -1.72
C ALA A 66 -9.55 7.81 -2.58
N SER A 67 -8.37 8.33 -2.33
CA SER A 67 -7.14 7.98 -3.07
C SER A 67 -6.41 6.77 -2.46
N PHE A 68 -6.67 6.50 -1.17
CA PHE A 68 -6.07 5.42 -0.39
C PHE A 68 -7.15 4.62 0.33
N CYS A 69 -6.90 3.32 0.56
CA CYS A 69 -7.58 2.59 1.59
C CYS A 69 -6.76 2.73 2.88
N ILE A 70 -7.38 3.30 3.94
CA ILE A 70 -6.74 3.45 5.24
C ILE A 70 -7.59 2.73 6.29
N SER A 71 -7.11 1.57 6.72
CA SER A 71 -7.82 0.67 7.64
C SER A 71 -7.13 0.68 8.99
N LEU A 72 -7.91 0.86 10.06
CA LEU A 72 -7.40 0.86 11.43
C LEU A 72 -7.75 -0.46 12.13
N ASN A 73 -6.80 -0.99 12.88
CA ASN A 73 -7.00 -2.13 13.79
C ASN A 73 -7.76 -3.32 13.15
N ASP A 74 -9.02 -3.55 13.53
CA ASP A 74 -9.84 -4.67 13.07
C ASP A 74 -10.42 -4.49 11.66
N GLU A 75 -10.30 -3.31 11.07
CA GLU A 75 -10.65 -3.13 9.66
C GLU A 75 -9.65 -3.90 8.80
N VAL A 76 -10.08 -5.00 8.17
CA VAL A 76 -9.15 -5.87 7.42
C VAL A 76 -8.56 -5.14 6.22
N VAL A 77 -9.41 -4.63 5.31
CA VAL A 77 -9.04 -3.89 4.09
C VAL A 77 -10.10 -2.85 3.73
N HIS A 78 -9.82 -2.03 2.72
CA HIS A 78 -10.76 -1.08 2.09
C HIS A 78 -11.34 -0.04 3.05
N GLY A 79 -10.64 0.29 4.13
CA GLY A 79 -11.06 1.36 5.05
C GLY A 79 -11.19 2.69 4.32
N ILE A 80 -12.39 3.29 4.36
CA ILE A 80 -12.64 4.59 3.73
C ILE A 80 -12.11 5.69 4.66
N PRO A 81 -11.20 6.56 4.18
CA PRO A 81 -10.69 7.68 4.94
C PRO A 81 -11.78 8.63 5.42
N SER A 82 -11.77 8.98 6.71
CA SER A 82 -12.81 9.79 7.35
C SER A 82 -12.19 10.81 8.32
N ARG A 83 -12.84 11.96 8.45
CA ARG A 83 -12.49 12.98 9.45
C ARG A 83 -12.77 12.52 10.89
N GLN A 84 -13.68 11.57 11.06
CA GLN A 84 -14.03 11.00 12.37
C GLN A 84 -13.08 9.86 12.80
N LYS A 85 -12.35 9.25 11.87
CA LYS A 85 -11.35 8.23 12.18
C LYS A 85 -10.04 8.91 12.54
N ILE A 86 -9.84 9.16 13.82
CA ILE A 86 -8.65 9.80 14.39
C ILE A 86 -7.70 8.70 14.89
N ILE A 87 -6.48 8.72 14.40
CA ILE A 87 -5.42 7.80 14.80
C ILE A 87 -5.03 8.05 16.26
N GLN A 88 -4.85 6.97 17.00
CA GLN A 88 -4.51 7.00 18.43
C GLN A 88 -3.21 6.24 18.70
N GLU A 89 -2.64 6.47 19.87
CA GLU A 89 -1.52 5.66 20.38
C GLU A 89 -1.96 4.19 20.49
N GLY A 90 -1.12 3.28 20.04
CA GLY A 90 -1.41 1.84 20.03
C GLY A 90 -2.14 1.33 18.79
N ASP A 91 -2.54 2.21 17.86
CA ASP A 91 -3.22 1.80 16.64
C ASP A 91 -2.27 1.10 15.65
N LEU A 92 -2.84 0.15 14.88
CA LEU A 92 -2.27 -0.34 13.64
C LEU A 92 -2.93 0.40 12.48
N VAL A 93 -2.13 1.10 11.69
CA VAL A 93 -2.57 1.84 10.50
C VAL A 93 -2.13 1.09 9.25
N LYS A 94 -3.08 0.51 8.52
CA LYS A 94 -2.83 -0.17 7.25
C LYS A 94 -3.16 0.78 6.11
N ILE A 95 -2.16 1.12 5.31
CA ILE A 95 -2.32 1.98 4.14
C ILE A 95 -2.10 1.13 2.90
N ASP A 96 -3.12 1.06 2.08
CA ASP A 96 -3.09 0.46 0.76
C ASP A 96 -3.17 1.59 -0.27
N ALA A 97 -2.18 1.65 -1.15
CA ALA A 97 -1.92 2.76 -2.03
C ALA A 97 -1.64 2.29 -3.46
N GLY A 98 -2.16 3.04 -4.42
CA GLY A 98 -1.86 2.80 -5.82
C GLY A 98 -1.75 4.09 -6.61
N LEU A 99 -0.84 4.11 -7.58
CA LEU A 99 -0.70 5.23 -8.52
C LEU A 99 -0.52 4.75 -9.96
N ILE A 100 -0.83 5.65 -10.88
CA ILE A 100 -0.62 5.45 -12.32
C ILE A 100 0.43 6.46 -12.79
N TYR A 101 1.52 5.95 -13.35
CA TYR A 101 2.56 6.73 -14.00
C TYR A 101 2.63 6.37 -15.48
N LYS A 102 2.40 7.34 -16.37
CA LYS A 102 2.42 7.13 -17.83
C LYS A 102 1.63 5.91 -18.32
N GLY A 103 0.49 5.65 -17.67
CA GLY A 103 -0.39 4.51 -18.01
C GLY A 103 -0.05 3.19 -17.35
N TYR A 104 1.02 3.11 -16.54
CA TYR A 104 1.41 1.92 -15.79
C TYR A 104 1.08 2.06 -14.32
N HIS A 105 0.53 1.00 -13.75
CA HIS A 105 0.05 0.96 -12.37
C HIS A 105 1.14 0.45 -11.43
N SER A 106 1.17 1.03 -10.23
CA SER A 106 1.88 0.49 -9.08
C SER A 106 0.93 0.40 -7.91
N ASP A 107 1.08 -0.63 -7.09
CA ASP A 107 0.20 -0.95 -6.00
C ASP A 107 0.99 -1.59 -4.86
N ALA A 108 0.80 -1.11 -3.63
CA ALA A 108 1.47 -1.64 -2.44
C ALA A 108 0.70 -1.31 -1.17
N ALA A 109 0.72 -2.24 -0.21
CA ALA A 109 0.17 -2.03 1.11
C ALA A 109 1.25 -2.14 2.19
N ARG A 110 1.17 -1.27 3.22
CA ARG A 110 2.05 -1.29 4.39
C ARG A 110 1.26 -1.08 5.67
N THR A 111 1.72 -1.72 6.75
CA THR A 111 1.17 -1.54 8.10
C THR A 111 2.15 -0.80 8.98
N TYR A 112 1.66 0.20 9.70
CA TYR A 112 2.43 1.04 10.61
C TYR A 112 1.86 0.94 12.02
N ALA A 113 2.74 0.74 13.00
CA ALA A 113 2.38 0.84 14.42
C ALA A 113 2.48 2.29 14.87
N VAL A 114 1.53 2.75 15.67
CA VAL A 114 1.51 4.09 16.25
C VAL A 114 1.96 4.00 17.70
N GLY A 115 3.20 4.37 17.98
CA GLY A 115 3.79 4.21 19.30
C GLY A 115 3.93 2.75 19.74
N GLU A 116 3.58 2.45 20.97
CA GLU A 116 3.66 1.10 21.53
C GLU A 116 2.40 0.27 21.21
N VAL A 117 2.58 -0.86 20.52
CA VAL A 117 1.53 -1.83 20.23
C VAL A 117 1.80 -3.16 20.94
N SER A 118 0.80 -4.02 21.05
CA SER A 118 0.93 -5.29 21.76
C SER A 118 2.00 -6.22 21.13
N PRO A 119 2.59 -7.14 21.90
CA PRO A 119 3.53 -8.12 21.35
C PRO A 119 2.94 -8.95 20.23
N GLU A 120 1.67 -9.31 20.31
CA GLU A 120 0.94 -10.08 19.30
C GLU A 120 0.81 -9.28 18.00
N ALA A 121 0.51 -7.97 18.10
CA ALA A 121 0.43 -7.08 16.95
C ALA A 121 1.81 -6.92 16.27
N LYS A 122 2.88 -6.74 17.07
CA LYS A 122 4.26 -6.69 16.55
C LYS A 122 4.62 -7.99 15.83
N GLN A 123 4.31 -9.14 16.42
CA GLN A 123 4.56 -10.45 15.83
C GLN A 123 3.80 -10.63 14.52
N LEU A 124 2.51 -10.27 14.48
CA LEU A 124 1.68 -10.36 13.27
C LEU A 124 2.25 -9.52 12.13
N MET A 125 2.65 -8.28 12.41
CA MET A 125 3.28 -7.40 11.41
C MET A 125 4.56 -8.00 10.87
N GLU A 126 5.43 -8.54 11.72
CA GLU A 126 6.72 -9.11 11.32
C GLU A 126 6.53 -10.39 10.49
N VAL A 127 5.66 -11.31 10.94
CA VAL A 127 5.36 -12.56 10.21
C VAL A 127 4.75 -12.26 8.84
N THR A 128 3.81 -11.30 8.78
CA THR A 128 3.19 -10.88 7.51
C THR A 128 4.22 -10.28 6.55
N LYS A 129 5.11 -9.43 7.05
CA LYS A 129 6.21 -8.87 6.26
C LYS A 129 7.17 -9.96 5.77
N GLN A 130 7.55 -10.89 6.65
CA GLN A 130 8.42 -12.01 6.29
C GLN A 130 7.78 -12.90 5.24
N SER A 131 6.49 -13.24 5.36
CA SER A 131 5.78 -14.08 4.41
C SER A 131 5.81 -13.51 2.99
N PHE A 132 5.69 -12.17 2.84
CA PHE A 132 5.86 -11.51 1.55
C PHE A 132 7.25 -11.77 0.96
N PHE A 133 8.33 -11.58 1.75
CA PHE A 133 9.69 -11.80 1.27
C PHE A 133 9.99 -13.26 0.97
N GLU A 134 9.40 -14.20 1.71
CA GLU A 134 9.49 -15.62 1.38
C GLU A 134 8.78 -15.94 0.06
N GLY A 135 7.57 -15.41 -0.13
CA GLY A 135 6.80 -15.61 -1.35
C GLY A 135 7.50 -15.08 -2.61
N ILE A 136 8.06 -13.86 -2.55
CA ILE A 136 8.69 -13.23 -3.72
C ILE A 136 9.94 -13.98 -4.22
N LYS A 137 10.58 -14.80 -3.39
CA LYS A 137 11.70 -15.66 -3.83
C LYS A 137 11.29 -16.64 -4.93
N PHE A 138 10.01 -16.98 -4.98
CA PHE A 138 9.43 -17.90 -5.96
C PHE A 138 8.85 -17.18 -7.19
N ALA A 139 8.76 -15.84 -7.19
CA ALA A 139 8.26 -15.05 -8.32
C ALA A 139 9.32 -14.91 -9.42
N LYS A 140 9.66 -16.03 -10.07
CA LYS A 140 10.68 -16.10 -11.13
C LYS A 140 10.32 -17.12 -12.20
N ALA A 141 10.94 -16.96 -13.39
CA ALA A 141 10.72 -17.86 -14.51
C ALA A 141 10.99 -19.34 -14.13
N GLY A 142 10.12 -20.21 -14.58
CA GLY A 142 10.18 -21.65 -14.30
C GLY A 142 9.32 -22.11 -13.11
N ASN A 143 8.87 -21.17 -12.26
CA ASN A 143 7.97 -21.47 -11.15
C ASN A 143 6.50 -21.24 -11.52
N HIS A 144 5.60 -21.82 -10.75
CA HIS A 144 4.17 -21.60 -10.85
C HIS A 144 3.71 -20.53 -9.82
N LEU A 145 2.64 -19.82 -10.11
CA LEU A 145 2.04 -18.85 -9.18
C LEU A 145 1.70 -19.51 -7.82
N ASN A 146 1.31 -20.79 -7.86
CA ASN A 146 1.01 -21.56 -6.64
C ASN A 146 2.24 -21.78 -5.73
N ASP A 147 3.45 -21.71 -6.26
CA ASP A 147 4.67 -21.81 -5.44
C ASP A 147 4.84 -20.56 -4.57
N VAL A 148 4.51 -19.39 -5.12
CA VAL A 148 4.43 -18.12 -4.36
C VAL A 148 3.39 -18.23 -3.24
N SER A 149 2.17 -18.69 -3.57
CA SER A 149 1.09 -18.84 -2.58
C SER A 149 1.44 -19.79 -1.44
N LYS A 150 2.08 -20.93 -1.75
CA LYS A 150 2.52 -21.90 -0.73
C LYS A 150 3.63 -21.36 0.17
N ALA A 151 4.46 -20.47 -0.33
CA ALA A 151 5.56 -19.90 0.46
C ALA A 151 5.07 -18.76 1.38
N ILE A 152 3.92 -18.15 1.09
CA ILE A 152 3.30 -17.11 1.92
C ILE A 152 2.49 -17.74 3.07
N GLY A 153 1.78 -18.85 2.83
CA GLY A 153 0.91 -19.56 3.79
C GLY A 153 1.60 -20.71 4.46
#